data_ca3497cf21fbb3aaa22872f5e0f8fc56
#
_entry.id   ca3497cf21fbb3aaa22872f5e0f8fc56
#
_cell.length_a   1.000
_cell.length_b   1.000
_cell.length_c   1.000
_cell.angle_alpha   90.00
_cell.angle_beta   90.00
_cell.angle_gamma   90.00
#
_symmetry.space_group_name_H-M   'P 1'
#
loop_
_entity.id
_entity.type
_entity.pdbx_description
1 polymer ?
#
loop_
_entity_poly.entity_id
_entity_poly.type
_entity_poly.pdbx_seq_one_letter_code
_entity_poly.pdbx_strand_id
1 'polypeptide(L)'
;MDRIFSLCLSSFYLLFSQPNNAYLNDSFSPYEEIYPEIGYKTVEAAASDFERHFHQKLKLPLRVPPISFTHHFGRFNNLDGERNDFYEVTFINNRLPEHHYKITVRPNHFKLPSKKEYIVKTFELKNGTTSIYMEISGFNVLAFEKEDWQYMLWIDKRVSEKVTPEVLVDIANSIDYTNLDDKRG
;
A
#
# COMPACT_ATOMS: atom_id res chain seq x y z
N MET A 1 91.04 -17.60 14.57
CA MET A 1 89.94 -17.76 15.55
C MET A 1 89.04 -16.60 15.35
N ASP A 2 88.15 -16.63 14.35
CA ASP A 2 87.25 -15.52 14.01
C ASP A 2 85.82 -16.05 13.83
N ARG A 3 85.00 -15.67 14.78
CA ARG A 3 83.60 -16.05 14.75
C ARG A 3 82.79 -15.00 13.90
N ILE A 4 82.28 -15.42 12.80
CA ILE A 4 81.40 -14.63 12.00
C ILE A 4 79.99 -14.73 12.57
N PHE A 5 79.43 -13.60 13.03
CA PHE A 5 78.04 -13.45 13.44
C PHE A 5 77.19 -13.25 12.23
N SER A 6 76.37 -14.26 11.93
CA SER A 6 75.33 -14.15 10.88
C SER A 6 74.07 -13.53 11.50
N LEU A 7 73.76 -12.32 11.08
CA LEU A 7 72.50 -11.64 11.44
C LEU A 7 71.38 -12.15 10.51
N CYS A 8 70.46 -12.95 11.04
CA CYS A 8 69.21 -13.27 10.39
C CYS A 8 68.22 -12.11 10.55
N LEU A 9 68.00 -11.35 9.48
CA LEU A 9 66.87 -10.41 9.39
C LEU A 9 65.62 -11.24 9.12
N SER A 10 64.79 -11.44 10.15
CA SER A 10 63.43 -11.95 9.99
C SER A 10 62.50 -10.81 9.59
N SER A 11 62.13 -10.78 8.33
CA SER A 11 61.10 -9.88 7.81
C SER A 11 59.74 -10.27 8.37
N PHE A 12 59.22 -9.42 9.24
CA PHE A 12 57.88 -9.56 9.82
C PHE A 12 56.88 -9.01 8.80
N TYR A 13 56.25 -9.91 8.02
CA TYR A 13 55.10 -9.55 7.15
C TYR A 13 53.88 -9.38 8.04
N LEU A 14 53.55 -8.13 8.32
CA LEU A 14 52.23 -7.73 8.85
C LEU A 14 51.19 -7.99 7.77
N LEU A 15 50.48 -9.12 7.88
CA LEU A 15 49.25 -9.36 7.15
C LEU A 15 48.19 -8.42 7.70
N PHE A 16 47.98 -7.30 7.03
CA PHE A 16 46.78 -6.48 7.20
C PHE A 16 45.59 -7.30 6.74
N SER A 17 44.89 -7.93 7.69
CA SER A 17 43.55 -8.45 7.48
C SER A 17 42.64 -7.25 7.19
N GLN A 18 42.30 -7.06 5.91
CA GLN A 18 41.22 -6.16 5.52
C GLN A 18 39.95 -6.68 6.18
N PRO A 19 39.18 -5.85 6.91
CA PRO A 19 37.85 -6.27 7.31
C PRO A 19 37.03 -6.44 6.02
N ASN A 20 36.68 -7.68 5.70
CA ASN A 20 35.64 -7.96 4.74
C ASN A 20 34.36 -7.30 5.26
N ASN A 21 34.08 -6.10 4.78
CA ASN A 21 32.75 -5.56 4.78
C ASN A 21 31.92 -6.46 3.85
N ALA A 22 31.49 -7.60 4.37
CA ALA A 22 30.34 -8.31 3.86
C ALA A 22 29.18 -7.33 4.05
N TYR A 23 28.94 -6.49 3.04
CA TYR A 23 27.62 -5.89 2.84
C TYR A 23 26.67 -7.09 2.81
N LEU A 24 25.90 -7.23 3.87
CA LEU A 24 24.71 -8.05 3.85
C LEU A 24 23.87 -7.47 2.72
N ASN A 25 24.03 -8.03 1.53
CA ASN A 25 23.06 -7.90 0.46
C ASN A 25 21.83 -8.65 0.99
N ASP A 26 21.01 -7.96 1.80
CA ASP A 26 19.63 -8.32 1.98
C ASP A 26 19.00 -8.14 0.59
N SER A 27 19.13 -9.16 -0.24
CA SER A 27 18.47 -9.28 -1.52
C SER A 27 17.00 -9.57 -1.26
N PHE A 28 16.29 -8.59 -0.67
CA PHE A 28 14.85 -8.51 -0.88
C PHE A 28 14.68 -8.27 -2.37
N SER A 29 14.04 -9.21 -3.06
CA SER A 29 13.60 -8.93 -4.42
C SER A 29 12.83 -7.62 -4.41
N PRO A 30 13.20 -6.64 -5.26
CA PRO A 30 12.54 -5.34 -5.24
C PRO A 30 11.04 -5.53 -5.42
N TYR A 31 10.23 -4.72 -4.76
CA TYR A 31 8.78 -4.81 -4.91
C TYR A 31 8.34 -4.67 -6.37
N GLU A 32 9.12 -3.97 -7.19
CA GLU A 32 8.94 -3.84 -8.63
C GLU A 32 9.02 -5.17 -9.38
N GLU A 33 9.68 -6.18 -8.82
CA GLU A 33 9.75 -7.53 -9.39
C GLU A 33 8.65 -8.42 -8.84
N ILE A 34 8.43 -8.40 -7.50
CA ILE A 34 7.48 -9.30 -6.83
C ILE A 34 6.02 -8.98 -7.19
N TYR A 35 5.64 -7.70 -7.17
CA TYR A 35 4.24 -7.30 -7.36
C TYR A 35 3.71 -7.63 -8.76
N PRO A 36 4.45 -7.41 -9.86
CA PRO A 36 4.03 -7.87 -11.19
C PRO A 36 3.82 -9.38 -11.30
N GLU A 37 4.67 -10.20 -10.65
CA GLU A 37 4.54 -11.66 -10.66
C GLU A 37 3.23 -12.16 -10.05
N ILE A 38 2.68 -11.41 -9.08
CA ILE A 38 1.40 -11.73 -8.42
C ILE A 38 0.22 -10.93 -9.00
N GLY A 39 0.37 -10.37 -10.20
CA GLY A 39 -0.70 -9.77 -10.99
C GLY A 39 -0.93 -8.27 -10.77
N TYR A 40 -0.04 -7.59 -10.05
CA TYR A 40 -0.11 -6.12 -9.96
C TYR A 40 0.54 -5.46 -11.17
N LYS A 41 0.12 -4.25 -11.46
CA LYS A 41 0.58 -3.36 -12.53
C LYS A 41 0.54 -1.91 -12.05
N THR A 42 0.70 -0.95 -12.95
CA THR A 42 0.49 0.45 -12.58
C THR A 42 -0.97 0.69 -12.20
N VAL A 43 -1.21 1.68 -11.37
CA VAL A 43 -2.56 2.07 -10.90
C VAL A 43 -3.47 2.39 -12.09
N GLU A 44 -2.95 3.12 -13.08
CA GLU A 44 -3.66 3.53 -14.29
C GLU A 44 -4.03 2.34 -15.19
N ALA A 45 -3.10 1.39 -15.36
CA ALA A 45 -3.35 0.19 -16.17
C ALA A 45 -4.43 -0.69 -15.53
N ALA A 46 -4.39 -0.84 -14.21
CA ALA A 46 -5.40 -1.59 -13.47
C ALA A 46 -6.77 -0.89 -13.48
N ALA A 47 -6.78 0.44 -13.36
CA ALA A 47 -8.02 1.23 -13.47
C ALA A 47 -8.64 1.12 -14.87
N SER A 48 -7.82 1.17 -15.92
CA SER A 48 -8.28 0.98 -17.31
C SER A 48 -8.90 -0.39 -17.54
N ASP A 49 -8.35 -1.45 -16.93
CA ASP A 49 -8.95 -2.79 -17.03
C ASP A 49 -10.30 -2.86 -16.32
N PHE A 50 -10.41 -2.29 -15.12
CA PHE A 50 -11.66 -2.19 -14.38
C PHE A 50 -12.73 -1.39 -15.17
N GLU A 51 -12.38 -0.21 -15.66
CA GLU A 51 -13.29 0.66 -16.44
C GLU A 51 -13.77 -0.01 -17.74
N ARG A 52 -12.89 -0.76 -18.40
CA ARG A 52 -13.25 -1.51 -19.61
C ARG A 52 -14.20 -2.66 -19.29
N HIS A 53 -14.01 -3.34 -18.17
CA HIS A 53 -14.84 -4.47 -17.75
C HIS A 53 -16.25 -4.02 -17.36
N PHE A 54 -16.35 -2.97 -16.53
CA PHE A 54 -17.65 -2.49 -16.04
C PHE A 54 -18.29 -1.39 -16.92
N HIS A 55 -17.61 -0.93 -17.97
CA HIS A 55 -18.05 0.19 -18.83
C HIS A 55 -18.37 1.46 -18.04
N GLN A 56 -17.67 1.68 -16.91
CA GLN A 56 -17.92 2.77 -15.97
C GLN A 56 -16.60 3.34 -15.46
N LYS A 57 -16.53 4.67 -15.31
CA LYS A 57 -15.35 5.36 -14.81
C LYS A 57 -15.12 5.07 -13.32
N LEU A 58 -13.89 4.72 -12.97
CA LEU A 58 -13.46 4.53 -11.60
C LEU A 58 -13.06 5.89 -10.99
N LYS A 59 -13.67 6.23 -9.87
CA LYS A 59 -13.31 7.41 -9.08
C LYS A 59 -12.51 6.96 -7.84
N LEU A 60 -11.31 7.47 -7.67
CA LEU A 60 -10.47 7.20 -6.50
C LEU A 60 -10.35 8.44 -5.63
N PRO A 61 -10.11 8.28 -4.31
CA PRO A 61 -9.77 9.41 -3.44
C PRO A 61 -8.56 10.18 -3.97
N LEU A 62 -8.63 11.52 -3.93
CA LEU A 62 -7.52 12.40 -4.30
C LEU A 62 -6.46 12.53 -3.20
N ARG A 63 -6.75 12.02 -2.01
CA ARG A 63 -5.87 12.05 -0.84
C ARG A 63 -5.45 10.64 -0.45
N VAL A 64 -4.25 10.57 0.14
CA VAL A 64 -3.72 9.37 0.79
C VAL A 64 -3.38 9.69 2.24
N PRO A 65 -3.21 8.68 3.13
CA PRO A 65 -2.78 8.91 4.50
C PRO A 65 -1.48 9.72 4.60
N PRO A 66 -1.32 10.58 5.65
CA PRO A 66 -0.14 11.43 5.84
C PRO A 66 1.06 10.65 6.41
N ILE A 67 1.40 9.53 5.77
CA ILE A 67 2.57 8.69 6.05
C ILE A 67 3.34 8.46 4.74
N SER A 68 4.62 8.10 4.85
CA SER A 68 5.46 7.92 3.66
C SER A 68 5.21 6.58 2.97
N PHE A 69 5.09 6.61 1.64
CA PHE A 69 5.05 5.42 0.80
C PHE A 69 6.20 5.49 -0.20
N THR A 70 6.79 4.34 -0.54
CA THR A 70 7.84 4.23 -1.56
C THR A 70 7.31 3.67 -2.88
N HIS A 71 6.25 2.85 -2.81
CA HIS A 71 5.66 2.19 -3.97
C HIS A 71 4.14 2.23 -3.91
N HIS A 72 3.52 2.19 -5.10
CA HIS A 72 2.09 1.99 -5.26
C HIS A 72 1.83 1.15 -6.50
N PHE A 73 0.91 0.20 -6.36
CA PHE A 73 0.57 -0.75 -7.41
C PHE A 73 -0.95 -0.90 -7.49
N GLY A 74 -1.45 -1.14 -8.70
CA GLY A 74 -2.85 -1.42 -8.96
C GLY A 74 -3.07 -2.85 -9.40
N ARG A 75 -4.24 -3.41 -9.10
CA ARG A 75 -4.67 -4.70 -9.62
C ARG A 75 -6.17 -4.68 -9.86
N PHE A 76 -6.60 -5.20 -10.99
CA PHE A 76 -7.99 -5.58 -11.22
C PHE A 76 -8.08 -7.10 -11.16
N ASN A 77 -8.79 -7.63 -10.16
CA ASN A 77 -9.10 -9.04 -10.06
C ASN A 77 -10.37 -9.30 -10.86
N ASN A 78 -10.23 -10.06 -11.93
CA ASN A 78 -11.31 -10.59 -12.73
C ASN A 78 -11.24 -12.12 -12.58
N LEU A 79 -11.84 -12.62 -11.50
CA LEU A 79 -11.89 -14.04 -11.18
C LEU A 79 -13.33 -14.53 -11.40
N ASP A 80 -13.50 -15.62 -12.09
CA ASP A 80 -14.76 -16.36 -12.31
C ASP A 80 -16.08 -15.69 -11.88
N GLY A 81 -16.52 -14.69 -12.66
CA GLY A 81 -17.78 -13.98 -12.49
C GLY A 81 -17.67 -12.75 -11.58
N GLU A 82 -18.56 -11.81 -11.81
CA GLU A 82 -18.59 -10.46 -11.19
C GLU A 82 -18.54 -10.45 -9.66
N ARG A 83 -18.92 -11.55 -9.00
CA ARG A 83 -18.96 -11.63 -7.53
C ARG A 83 -17.59 -11.42 -6.87
N ASN A 84 -16.52 -11.86 -7.54
CA ASN A 84 -15.16 -11.76 -7.02
C ASN A 84 -14.36 -10.67 -7.71
N ASP A 85 -15.00 -9.91 -8.60
CA ASP A 85 -14.34 -8.85 -9.30
C ASP A 85 -14.17 -7.64 -8.41
N PHE A 86 -12.94 -7.15 -8.29
CA PHE A 86 -12.66 -5.94 -7.55
C PHE A 86 -11.37 -5.28 -8.04
N TYR A 87 -11.35 -3.98 -7.94
CA TYR A 87 -10.16 -3.17 -8.10
C TYR A 87 -9.44 -3.00 -6.77
N GLU A 88 -8.12 -3.00 -6.81
CA GLU A 88 -7.28 -2.77 -5.65
C GLU A 88 -6.12 -1.84 -5.99
N VAL A 89 -5.87 -0.83 -5.14
CA VAL A 89 -4.61 -0.09 -5.11
C VAL A 89 -3.96 -0.33 -3.76
N THR A 90 -2.67 -0.66 -3.76
CA THR A 90 -1.86 -0.78 -2.56
C THR A 90 -0.73 0.23 -2.57
N PHE A 91 -0.52 0.89 -1.42
CA PHE A 91 0.58 1.81 -1.13
C PHE A 91 1.40 1.19 -0.02
N ILE A 92 2.70 1.07 -0.23
CA ILE A 92 3.61 0.40 0.70
C ILE A 92 4.91 1.17 0.87
N ASN A 93 5.62 0.88 1.95
CA ASN A 93 6.96 1.40 2.19
C ASN A 93 7.92 0.22 2.38
N ASN A 94 9.02 0.18 1.62
CA ASN A 94 9.98 -0.91 1.66
C ASN A 94 10.84 -0.94 2.92
N ARG A 95 10.81 0.13 3.74
CA ARG A 95 11.58 0.24 4.99
C ARG A 95 10.69 0.25 6.24
N LEU A 96 9.40 0.56 6.09
CA LEU A 96 8.41 0.69 7.15
C LEU A 96 7.19 -0.16 6.79
N PRO A 97 7.22 -1.49 7.08
CA PRO A 97 6.15 -2.41 6.66
C PRO A 97 4.77 -2.05 7.19
N GLU A 98 4.69 -1.31 8.31
CA GLU A 98 3.45 -0.77 8.86
C GLU A 98 2.87 0.39 8.03
N HIS A 99 3.65 1.01 7.15
CA HIS A 99 3.16 1.98 6.18
C HIS A 99 2.53 1.24 5.00
N HIS A 100 1.40 0.60 5.27
CA HIS A 100 0.62 -0.17 4.31
C HIS A 100 -0.81 0.35 4.28
N TYR A 101 -1.17 0.97 3.17
CA TYR A 101 -2.50 1.48 2.87
C TYR A 101 -3.04 0.84 1.61
N LYS A 102 -4.33 0.49 1.61
CA LYS A 102 -4.97 -0.14 0.47
C LYS A 102 -6.37 0.41 0.26
N ILE A 103 -6.75 0.57 -1.00
CA ILE A 103 -8.11 0.89 -1.44
C ILE A 103 -8.63 -0.31 -2.20
N THR A 104 -9.82 -0.81 -1.86
CA THR A 104 -10.53 -1.79 -2.66
C THR A 104 -11.88 -1.22 -3.11
N VAL A 105 -12.25 -1.47 -4.36
CA VAL A 105 -13.52 -1.04 -4.96
C VAL A 105 -14.19 -2.23 -5.62
N ARG A 106 -15.45 -2.48 -5.30
CA ARG A 106 -16.23 -3.58 -5.85
C ARG A 106 -17.68 -3.19 -6.09
N PRO A 107 -18.42 -3.91 -6.94
CA PRO A 107 -19.85 -3.64 -7.13
C PRO A 107 -20.64 -3.78 -5.82
N ASN A 108 -21.58 -2.86 -5.57
CA ASN A 108 -22.41 -2.86 -4.36
C ASN A 108 -23.26 -4.13 -4.21
N HIS A 109 -23.72 -4.72 -5.31
CA HIS A 109 -24.51 -5.96 -5.26
C HIS A 109 -23.68 -7.17 -4.81
N PHE A 110 -22.35 -7.07 -4.83
CA PHE A 110 -21.40 -8.05 -4.29
C PHE A 110 -20.57 -7.49 -3.12
N LYS A 111 -21.08 -6.48 -2.43
CA LYS A 111 -20.39 -5.87 -1.29
C LYS A 111 -20.08 -6.88 -0.19
N LEU A 112 -18.96 -6.67 0.47
CA LEU A 112 -18.61 -7.44 1.66
C LEU A 112 -19.46 -6.97 2.84
N PRO A 113 -20.04 -7.90 3.61
CA PRO A 113 -20.84 -7.55 4.78
C PRO A 113 -19.95 -6.99 5.89
N SER A 114 -20.39 -5.89 6.52
CA SER A 114 -19.81 -5.38 7.76
C SER A 114 -20.33 -6.22 8.93
N LYS A 115 -19.52 -7.19 9.39
CA LYS A 115 -19.90 -7.99 10.54
C LYS A 115 -19.91 -7.15 11.81
N LYS A 116 -20.95 -7.30 12.63
CA LYS A 116 -21.16 -6.46 13.84
C LYS A 116 -20.00 -6.52 14.81
N GLU A 117 -19.33 -7.65 14.95
CA GLU A 117 -18.19 -7.86 15.83
C GLU A 117 -16.94 -7.04 15.47
N TYR A 118 -16.83 -6.55 14.23
CA TYR A 118 -15.71 -5.73 13.77
C TYR A 118 -16.01 -4.25 13.79
N ILE A 119 -17.28 -3.85 13.91
CA ILE A 119 -17.71 -2.44 13.85
C ILE A 119 -17.31 -1.75 15.13
N VAL A 120 -16.50 -0.69 14.99
CA VAL A 120 -16.08 0.18 16.09
C VAL A 120 -16.94 1.44 16.16
N LYS A 121 -17.16 2.08 14.98
CA LYS A 121 -17.86 3.37 14.90
C LYS A 121 -18.43 3.60 13.50
N THR A 122 -19.42 4.44 13.39
CA THR A 122 -19.94 4.96 12.12
C THR A 122 -19.70 6.44 12.00
N PHE A 123 -19.54 6.92 10.77
CA PHE A 123 -19.39 8.35 10.45
C PHE A 123 -20.33 8.71 9.31
N GLU A 124 -20.72 9.94 9.24
CA GLU A 124 -21.40 10.52 8.09
C GLU A 124 -20.37 11.24 7.20
N LEU A 125 -20.35 10.91 5.91
CA LEU A 125 -19.55 11.60 4.91
C LEU A 125 -20.23 12.91 4.49
N LYS A 126 -19.49 13.83 3.87
CA LYS A 126 -20.01 15.16 3.45
C LYS A 126 -21.20 15.08 2.49
N ASN A 127 -21.33 13.99 1.75
CA ASN A 127 -22.47 13.74 0.85
C ASN A 127 -23.68 13.08 1.54
N GLY A 128 -23.65 12.91 2.87
CA GLY A 128 -24.70 12.26 3.66
C GLY A 128 -24.61 10.72 3.70
N THR A 129 -23.63 10.11 3.03
CA THR A 129 -23.45 8.65 3.07
C THR A 129 -22.89 8.22 4.42
N THR A 130 -23.47 7.18 5.00
CA THR A 130 -22.92 6.54 6.21
C THR A 130 -21.69 5.70 5.84
N SER A 131 -20.59 5.90 6.54
CA SER A 131 -19.42 5.05 6.48
C SER A 131 -19.25 4.27 7.79
N ILE A 132 -18.65 3.08 7.70
CA ILE A 132 -18.50 2.13 8.81
C ILE A 132 -17.01 1.93 9.06
N TYR A 133 -16.54 2.30 10.23
CA TYR A 133 -15.18 2.04 10.68
C TYR A 133 -15.11 0.73 11.44
N MET A 134 -14.18 -0.13 11.04
CA MET A 134 -14.02 -1.50 11.53
C MET A 134 -12.56 -1.79 11.86
N GLU A 135 -12.34 -2.77 12.74
CA GLU A 135 -11.05 -3.39 12.98
C GLU A 135 -11.08 -4.83 12.47
N ILE A 136 -10.25 -5.17 11.49
CA ILE A 136 -10.23 -6.49 10.84
C ILE A 136 -8.78 -6.97 10.69
N SER A 137 -8.43 -8.08 11.34
CA SER A 137 -7.17 -8.81 11.11
C SER A 137 -5.91 -7.93 11.01
N GLY A 138 -5.72 -7.01 11.97
CA GLY A 138 -4.54 -6.12 12.01
C GLY A 138 -4.68 -4.85 11.18
N PHE A 139 -5.83 -4.61 10.55
CA PHE A 139 -6.15 -3.39 9.82
C PHE A 139 -7.29 -2.63 10.47
N ASN A 140 -7.22 -1.32 10.37
CA ASN A 140 -8.35 -0.43 10.50
C ASN A 140 -8.95 -0.18 9.13
N VAL A 141 -10.26 -0.27 9.00
CA VAL A 141 -10.96 -0.24 7.71
C VAL A 141 -12.11 0.75 7.77
N LEU A 142 -12.18 1.68 6.81
CA LEU A 142 -13.36 2.50 6.58
C LEU A 142 -14.07 1.98 5.33
N ALA A 143 -15.30 1.47 5.49
CA ALA A 143 -16.14 1.02 4.39
C ALA A 143 -17.30 2.00 4.15
N PHE A 144 -17.58 2.30 2.90
CA PHE A 144 -18.72 3.14 2.49
C PHE A 144 -19.16 2.79 1.06
N GLU A 145 -20.38 3.22 0.73
CA GLU A 145 -20.95 3.03 -0.60
C GLU A 145 -21.02 4.38 -1.32
N LYS A 146 -20.69 4.37 -2.60
CA LYS A 146 -20.81 5.53 -3.46
C LYS A 146 -21.19 5.10 -4.87
N GLU A 147 -22.28 5.64 -5.38
CA GLU A 147 -22.84 5.20 -6.66
C GLU A 147 -23.07 3.67 -6.65
N ASP A 148 -22.56 2.94 -7.62
CA ASP A 148 -22.71 1.48 -7.74
C ASP A 148 -21.61 0.70 -7.01
N TRP A 149 -20.76 1.37 -6.24
CA TRP A 149 -19.52 0.80 -5.69
C TRP A 149 -19.47 0.82 -4.18
N GLN A 150 -18.97 -0.27 -3.59
CA GLN A 150 -18.44 -0.31 -2.24
C GLN A 150 -16.94 0.00 -2.27
N TYR A 151 -16.55 0.99 -1.49
CA TYR A 151 -15.16 1.35 -1.20
C TYR A 151 -14.77 0.83 0.17
N MET A 152 -13.55 0.31 0.29
CA MET A 152 -12.95 0.02 1.59
C MET A 152 -11.52 0.58 1.61
N LEU A 153 -11.25 1.44 2.58
CA LEU A 153 -9.92 2.02 2.84
C LEU A 153 -9.30 1.24 4.00
N TRP A 154 -8.20 0.57 3.74
CA TRP A 154 -7.51 -0.29 4.69
C TRP A 154 -6.20 0.36 5.11
N ILE A 155 -5.94 0.46 6.40
CA ILE A 155 -4.67 0.96 6.94
C ILE A 155 -4.15 0.03 8.03
N ASP A 156 -2.86 -0.25 8.03
CA ASP A 156 -2.24 -1.07 9.08
C ASP A 156 -2.50 -0.45 10.46
N LYS A 157 -2.96 -1.25 11.40
CA LYS A 157 -3.35 -0.80 12.75
C LYS A 157 -2.18 -0.18 13.53
N ARG A 158 -0.95 -0.55 13.22
CA ARG A 158 0.26 -0.03 13.88
C ARG A 158 0.49 1.48 13.68
N VAL A 159 -0.12 2.06 12.64
CA VAL A 159 -0.04 3.51 12.38
C VAL A 159 -1.29 4.29 12.80
N SER A 160 -2.16 3.70 13.62
CA SER A 160 -3.46 4.31 14.04
C SER A 160 -3.32 5.66 14.76
N GLU A 161 -2.18 5.94 15.41
CA GLU A 161 -1.91 7.24 16.02
C GLU A 161 -1.72 8.36 14.99
N LYS A 162 -1.21 8.03 13.79
CA LYS A 162 -1.01 8.98 12.68
C LYS A 162 -2.18 9.02 11.71
N VAL A 163 -2.85 7.87 11.55
CA VAL A 163 -3.96 7.69 10.61
C VAL A 163 -5.20 7.30 11.40
N THR A 164 -5.85 8.31 11.97
CA THR A 164 -7.08 8.16 12.76
C THR A 164 -8.29 7.87 11.86
N PRO A 165 -9.42 7.42 12.43
CA PRO A 165 -10.67 7.27 11.66
C PRO A 165 -11.07 8.53 10.90
N GLU A 166 -10.88 9.71 11.49
CA GLU A 166 -11.20 11.01 10.89
C GLU A 166 -10.33 11.28 9.63
N VAL A 167 -9.06 10.88 9.64
CA VAL A 167 -8.19 10.95 8.46
C VAL A 167 -8.74 10.08 7.33
N LEU A 168 -9.21 8.87 7.62
CA LEU A 168 -9.84 8.01 6.61
C LEU A 168 -11.14 8.61 6.07
N VAL A 169 -11.94 9.25 6.92
CA VAL A 169 -13.16 9.99 6.52
C VAL A 169 -12.79 11.16 5.58
N ASP A 170 -11.75 11.90 5.88
CA ASP A 170 -11.28 13.00 5.01
C ASP A 170 -10.79 12.48 3.64
N ILE A 171 -10.13 11.32 3.63
CA ILE A 171 -9.74 10.64 2.39
C ILE A 171 -10.98 10.21 1.61
N ALA A 172 -11.96 9.56 2.22
CA ALA A 172 -13.21 9.18 1.60
C ALA A 172 -13.95 10.38 0.98
N ASN A 173 -14.01 11.49 1.70
CA ASN A 173 -14.62 12.73 1.23
C ASN A 173 -13.87 13.38 0.05
N SER A 174 -12.64 12.99 -0.22
CA SER A 174 -11.86 13.54 -1.33
C SER A 174 -12.20 12.93 -2.70
N ILE A 175 -13.03 11.89 -2.76
CA ILE A 175 -13.52 11.31 -4.02
C ILE A 175 -14.39 12.31 -4.79
N ASP A 176 -15.14 13.16 -4.07
CA ASP A 176 -16.09 14.13 -4.67
C ASP A 176 -15.46 15.50 -4.98
N TYR A 177 -14.14 15.62 -4.85
CA TYR A 177 -13.47 16.87 -5.15
C TYR A 177 -13.45 17.08 -6.68
N THR A 178 -14.52 17.67 -7.21
CA THR A 178 -14.51 18.24 -8.56
C THR A 178 -13.57 19.45 -8.54
N ASN A 179 -12.51 19.41 -9.36
CA ASN A 179 -11.69 20.59 -9.61
C ASN A 179 -12.62 21.72 -10.04
N LEU A 180 -12.60 22.85 -9.31
CA LEU A 180 -13.37 24.05 -9.64
C LEU A 180 -13.01 24.62 -11.04
N ASP A 181 -11.99 24.08 -11.70
CA ASP A 181 -11.57 24.46 -13.04
C ASP A 181 -12.44 23.89 -14.16
N ASP A 182 -13.23 22.84 -13.92
CA ASP A 182 -14.12 22.22 -14.92
C ASP A 182 -15.45 22.99 -15.11
N LYS A 183 -15.67 24.06 -14.33
CA LYS A 183 -16.85 24.97 -14.48
C LYS A 183 -16.54 26.24 -15.26
N ARG A 184 -15.38 26.35 -15.91
CA ARG A 184 -14.99 27.49 -16.74
C ARG A 184 -14.72 27.10 -18.19
N GLY A 185 -15.51 26.20 -18.73
CA GLY A 185 -15.53 25.86 -20.15
C GLY A 185 -16.87 26.29 -20.76
#